data_fb1a39b3ac9c1f689eee77a594a518cf
#
_entry.id   fb1a39b3ac9c1f689eee77a594a518cf
#
_cell.length_a   1.000
_cell.length_b   1.000
_cell.length_c   1.000
_cell.angle_alpha   90.00
_cell.angle_beta   90.00
_cell.angle_gamma   90.00
#
_symmetry.space_group_name_H-M   'P 1'
#
loop_
_entity.id
_entity.type
_entity.pdbx_description
1 polymer ?
#
loop_
_entity_poly.entity_id
_entity_poly.type
_entity_poly.pdbx_seq_one_letter_code
_entity_poly.pdbx_strand_id
1 'polypeptide(L)'
;MNILFYCPLKFDLNSNNLMSIGGIETLNFELTKELAKNNHNIYLATDCEKIIKKHKVTNLPLNEVLSHNNNYKFNIIVSSNEPKIFNYYQKTKNILWMHNTLSIDKAFRKKKLLSILKNKITTVFVSNYLKVNTSNFFIFNKKVVIPNFLSNKFLINKLNFKRDPVFVWSVQREKGLPETIN
;
A
#
# COMPACT_ATOMS: atom_id res chain seq x y z
N MET A 1 -16.82 9.78 5.02
CA MET A 1 -15.49 10.40 4.86
C MET A 1 -14.93 10.04 3.49
N ASN A 2 -14.14 10.95 2.90
CA ASN A 2 -13.42 10.69 1.65
C ASN A 2 -12.01 10.18 1.99
N ILE A 3 -11.69 8.96 1.58
CA ILE A 3 -10.41 8.29 1.88
C ILE A 3 -9.72 7.94 0.56
N LEU A 4 -8.48 8.44 0.40
CA LEU A 4 -7.65 8.09 -0.75
C LEU A 4 -6.63 7.02 -0.34
N PHE A 5 -6.58 5.92 -1.09
CA PHE A 5 -5.47 4.98 -1.10
C PHE A 5 -4.58 5.28 -2.29
N TYR A 6 -3.32 5.61 -2.03
CA TYR A 6 -2.33 5.91 -3.06
C TYR A 6 -1.36 4.73 -3.18
N CYS A 7 -1.46 4.00 -4.28
CA CYS A 7 -0.64 2.84 -4.61
C CYS A 7 -0.09 3.01 -6.03
N PRO A 8 1.08 3.69 -6.21
CA PRO A 8 1.59 4.05 -7.53
C PRO A 8 2.22 2.86 -8.26
N LEU A 9 1.47 1.79 -8.39
CA LEU A 9 1.82 0.57 -9.09
C LEU A 9 0.81 0.35 -10.21
N LYS A 10 1.26 -0.30 -11.28
CA LYS A 10 0.39 -0.58 -12.42
C LYS A 10 -0.65 -1.62 -12.02
N PHE A 11 -1.89 -1.21 -12.04
CA PHE A 11 -3.00 -2.05 -11.62
C PHE A 11 -4.29 -1.62 -12.34
N ASP A 12 -4.87 -2.54 -13.08
CA ASP A 12 -6.15 -2.32 -13.72
C ASP A 12 -7.26 -3.13 -13.02
N LEU A 13 -8.22 -2.42 -12.43
CA LEU A 13 -9.41 -3.01 -11.80
C LEU A 13 -10.28 -3.79 -12.77
N ASN A 14 -10.17 -3.55 -14.07
CA ASN A 14 -10.95 -4.24 -15.11
C ASN A 14 -10.30 -5.54 -15.57
N SER A 15 -9.01 -5.77 -15.31
CA SER A 15 -8.38 -7.01 -15.71
C SER A 15 -9.03 -8.17 -14.96
N ASN A 16 -9.67 -9.07 -15.71
CA ASN A 16 -10.20 -10.32 -15.16
C ASN A 16 -9.09 -11.25 -14.63
N ASN A 17 -7.84 -10.95 -14.95
CA ASN A 17 -6.64 -11.65 -14.48
C ASN A 17 -6.06 -11.00 -13.22
N LEU A 18 -6.77 -11.14 -12.12
CA LEU A 18 -6.24 -10.81 -10.78
C LEU A 18 -5.02 -11.66 -10.38
N MET A 19 -4.65 -12.66 -11.20
CA MET A 19 -3.54 -13.58 -10.90
C MET A 19 -2.13 -12.97 -11.06
N SER A 20 -2.00 -11.80 -11.71
CA SER A 20 -0.70 -11.12 -11.89
C SER A 20 -0.49 -9.92 -10.96
N ILE A 21 -1.34 -9.74 -9.96
CA ILE A 21 -1.30 -8.60 -9.06
C ILE A 21 -0.34 -8.90 -7.91
N GLY A 22 0.55 -7.96 -7.61
CA GLY A 22 1.46 -8.07 -6.47
C GLY A 22 0.73 -8.03 -5.12
N GLY A 23 1.44 -8.44 -4.06
CA GLY A 23 0.85 -8.51 -2.72
C GLY A 23 0.39 -7.15 -2.18
N ILE A 24 1.11 -6.06 -2.46
CA ILE A 24 0.75 -4.71 -2.00
C ILE A 24 -0.52 -4.22 -2.69
N GLU A 25 -0.64 -4.44 -3.99
CA GLU A 25 -1.81 -4.08 -4.80
C GLU A 25 -3.05 -4.84 -4.32
N THR A 26 -2.91 -6.14 -4.11
CA THR A 26 -3.98 -6.98 -3.57
C THR A 26 -4.46 -6.48 -2.22
N LEU A 27 -3.54 -6.16 -1.30
CA LEU A 27 -3.88 -5.63 0.03
C LEU A 27 -4.61 -4.28 -0.08
N ASN A 28 -4.13 -3.35 -0.91
CA ASN A 28 -4.80 -2.07 -1.13
C ASN A 28 -6.22 -2.28 -1.67
N PHE A 29 -6.38 -3.14 -2.66
CA PHE A 29 -7.68 -3.41 -3.29
C PHE A 29 -8.67 -4.05 -2.31
N GLU A 30 -8.27 -5.12 -1.63
CA GLU A 30 -9.17 -5.80 -0.68
C GLU A 30 -9.56 -4.89 0.48
N LEU A 31 -8.62 -4.10 1.03
CA LEU A 31 -8.91 -3.14 2.09
C LEU A 31 -9.86 -2.03 1.63
N THR A 32 -9.67 -1.51 0.42
CA THR A 32 -10.56 -0.48 -0.14
C THR A 32 -11.98 -1.00 -0.33
N LYS A 33 -12.14 -2.25 -0.79
CA LYS A 33 -13.45 -2.90 -0.91
C LYS A 33 -14.16 -3.04 0.44
N GLU A 34 -13.45 -3.50 1.46
CA GLU A 34 -14.03 -3.67 2.79
C GLU A 34 -14.45 -2.32 3.40
N LEU A 35 -13.61 -1.29 3.28
CA LEU A 35 -13.94 0.05 3.77
C LEU A 35 -15.11 0.69 3.01
N ALA A 36 -15.25 0.41 1.72
CA ALA A 36 -16.38 0.90 0.91
C ALA A 36 -17.73 0.33 1.36
N LYS A 37 -17.76 -0.84 2.03
CA LYS A 37 -18.97 -1.39 2.64
C LYS A 37 -19.45 -0.57 3.85
N ASN A 38 -18.55 0.17 4.50
CA ASN A 38 -18.82 0.93 5.71
C ASN A 38 -19.23 2.40 5.42
N ASN A 39 -19.87 2.67 4.29
CA ASN A 39 -20.37 3.99 3.87
C ASN A 39 -19.31 5.10 3.83
N HIS A 40 -18.07 4.75 3.48
CA HIS A 40 -17.01 5.70 3.15
C HIS A 40 -16.90 5.87 1.64
N ASN A 41 -16.60 7.08 1.18
CA ASN A 41 -16.24 7.33 -0.21
C ASN A 41 -14.77 6.96 -0.38
N ILE A 42 -14.52 5.84 -1.03
CA ILE A 42 -13.18 5.28 -1.19
C ILE A 42 -12.67 5.54 -2.60
N TYR A 43 -11.48 6.11 -2.63
CA TYR A 43 -10.72 6.36 -3.85
C TYR A 43 -9.43 5.54 -3.80
N LEU A 44 -9.06 4.94 -4.92
CA LEU A 44 -7.81 4.20 -5.09
C LEU A 44 -7.06 4.83 -6.25
N ALA A 45 -5.90 5.44 -6.01
CA ALA A 45 -5.06 5.99 -7.07
C ALA A 45 -3.98 4.99 -7.47
N THR A 46 -3.97 4.62 -8.74
CA THR A 46 -3.01 3.66 -9.34
C THR A 46 -2.52 4.18 -10.69
N ASP A 47 -1.50 3.52 -11.23
CA ASP A 47 -1.04 3.78 -12.60
C ASP A 47 -2.02 3.17 -13.61
N CYS A 48 -3.17 3.81 -13.76
CA CYS A 48 -4.23 3.47 -14.72
C CYS A 48 -4.49 4.65 -15.67
N GLU A 49 -5.07 4.36 -16.84
CA GLU A 49 -5.30 5.38 -17.89
C GLU A 49 -6.54 6.22 -17.67
N LYS A 50 -7.57 5.67 -17.03
CA LYS A 50 -8.88 6.30 -16.89
C LYS A 50 -9.54 6.02 -15.55
N ILE A 51 -10.50 6.85 -15.18
CA ILE A 51 -11.31 6.67 -13.97
C ILE A 51 -12.24 5.46 -14.14
N ILE A 52 -12.20 4.56 -13.17
CA ILE A 52 -12.99 3.33 -13.13
C ILE A 52 -13.73 3.26 -11.80
N LYS A 53 -15.01 2.91 -11.83
CA LYS A 53 -15.79 2.63 -10.62
C LYS A 53 -16.14 1.15 -10.55
N LYS A 54 -15.68 0.46 -9.51
CA LYS A 54 -15.94 -0.96 -9.26
C LYS A 54 -16.01 -1.24 -7.76
N HIS A 55 -16.96 -2.07 -7.32
CA HIS A 55 -17.13 -2.43 -5.89
C HIS A 55 -17.30 -1.22 -4.95
N LYS A 56 -17.96 -0.15 -5.38
CA LYS A 56 -18.08 1.14 -4.66
C LYS A 56 -16.74 1.85 -4.41
N VAL A 57 -15.68 1.46 -5.10
CA VAL A 57 -14.37 2.10 -5.11
C VAL A 57 -14.21 2.87 -6.41
N THR A 58 -13.77 4.13 -6.32
CA THR A 58 -13.40 4.94 -7.50
C THR A 58 -11.90 4.85 -7.70
N ASN A 59 -11.45 4.19 -8.77
CA ASN A 59 -10.04 4.19 -9.15
C ASN A 59 -9.71 5.43 -9.96
N LEU A 60 -8.66 6.14 -9.57
CA LEU A 60 -8.20 7.37 -10.19
C LEU A 60 -6.83 7.18 -10.81
N PRO A 61 -6.57 7.73 -12.00
CA PRO A 61 -5.23 7.86 -12.54
C PRO A 61 -4.33 8.69 -11.62
N LEU A 62 -3.02 8.38 -11.58
CA LEU A 62 -2.07 9.10 -10.72
C LEU A 62 -2.00 10.60 -11.04
N ASN A 63 -2.08 11.00 -12.30
CA ASN A 63 -2.06 12.39 -12.73
C ASN A 63 -3.23 13.20 -12.17
N GLU A 64 -4.40 12.58 -11.98
CA GLU A 64 -5.57 13.23 -11.38
C GLU A 64 -5.32 13.64 -9.93
N VAL A 65 -4.58 12.85 -9.17
CA VAL A 65 -4.31 13.09 -7.74
C VAL A 65 -2.99 13.82 -7.49
N LEU A 66 -2.06 13.82 -8.43
CA LEU A 66 -0.77 14.50 -8.33
C LEU A 66 -0.80 15.93 -8.91
N SER A 67 -1.96 16.45 -9.25
CA SER A 67 -2.15 17.83 -9.71
C SER A 67 -2.45 18.74 -8.53
N HIS A 68 -1.79 19.90 -8.46
CA HIS A 68 -2.09 20.94 -7.47
C HIS A 68 -3.47 21.60 -7.69
N ASN A 69 -4.03 21.48 -8.89
CA ASN A 69 -5.34 22.04 -9.27
C ASN A 69 -6.46 21.01 -9.17
N ASN A 70 -6.22 19.88 -8.51
CA ASN A 70 -7.28 18.87 -8.38
C ASN A 70 -8.39 19.35 -7.42
N ASN A 71 -9.63 18.99 -7.75
CA ASN A 71 -10.82 19.35 -6.96
C ASN A 71 -11.16 18.32 -5.87
N TYR A 72 -10.32 17.30 -5.68
CA TYR A 72 -10.58 16.26 -4.70
C TYR A 72 -10.27 16.74 -3.28
N LYS A 73 -11.25 16.58 -2.40
CA LYS A 73 -11.10 16.89 -0.95
C LYS A 73 -11.10 15.57 -0.18
N PHE A 74 -9.90 15.11 0.19
CA PHE A 74 -9.74 13.91 1.02
C PHE A 74 -9.63 14.29 2.49
N ASN A 75 -10.21 13.46 3.36
CA ASN A 75 -10.06 13.56 4.81
C ASN A 75 -8.81 12.78 5.28
N ILE A 76 -8.58 11.64 4.64
CA ILE A 76 -7.48 10.71 4.97
C ILE A 76 -6.79 10.30 3.67
N ILE A 77 -5.46 10.27 3.70
CA ILE A 77 -4.66 9.69 2.63
C ILE A 77 -3.82 8.55 3.21
N VAL A 78 -4.00 7.35 2.67
CA VAL A 78 -3.18 6.17 2.97
C VAL A 78 -2.27 5.93 1.77
N SER A 79 -0.97 6.02 1.99
CA SER A 79 0.01 5.83 0.91
C SER A 79 0.89 4.62 1.15
N SER A 80 0.97 3.72 0.19
CA SER A 80 1.79 2.51 0.24
C SER A 80 3.24 2.83 -0.18
N ASN A 81 4.15 2.90 0.80
CA ASN A 81 5.60 3.15 0.63
C ASN A 81 5.98 4.49 -0.07
N GLU A 82 5.03 5.39 -0.39
CA GLU A 82 5.33 6.60 -1.19
C GLU A 82 4.83 7.88 -0.52
N PRO A 83 5.67 8.57 0.28
CA PRO A 83 5.26 9.75 1.05
C PRO A 83 5.07 11.02 0.20
N LYS A 84 5.51 11.05 -1.06
CA LYS A 84 5.47 12.28 -1.89
C LYS A 84 4.06 12.80 -2.13
N ILE A 85 3.05 11.93 -2.13
CA ILE A 85 1.64 12.32 -2.29
C ILE A 85 1.21 13.34 -1.23
N PHE A 86 1.75 13.29 -0.02
CA PHE A 86 1.38 14.19 1.06
C PHE A 86 1.75 15.66 0.80
N ASN A 87 2.66 15.92 -0.12
CA ASN A 87 3.02 17.29 -0.51
C ASN A 87 1.89 18.01 -1.26
N TYR A 88 0.96 17.27 -1.85
CA TYR A 88 -0.16 17.82 -2.62
C TYR A 88 -1.38 18.14 -1.77
N TYR A 89 -1.43 17.64 -0.50
CA TYR A 89 -2.61 17.73 0.35
C TYR A 89 -2.25 18.15 1.78
N GLN A 90 -2.43 19.43 2.11
CA GLN A 90 -1.94 20.00 3.38
C GLN A 90 -2.84 19.75 4.59
N LYS A 91 -4.15 19.56 4.41
CA LYS A 91 -5.14 19.47 5.50
C LYS A 91 -5.72 18.06 5.68
N THR A 92 -4.95 17.04 5.38
CA THR A 92 -5.37 15.65 5.45
C THR A 92 -4.71 14.92 6.61
N LYS A 93 -5.33 13.83 7.06
CA LYS A 93 -4.65 12.85 7.93
C LYS A 93 -3.80 11.94 7.05
N ASN A 94 -2.47 12.07 7.18
CA ASN A 94 -1.51 11.35 6.37
C ASN A 94 -1.09 10.03 7.04
N ILE A 95 -1.33 8.91 6.36
CA ILE A 95 -0.95 7.57 6.81
C ILE A 95 0.01 6.97 5.78
N LEU A 96 1.23 6.68 6.21
CA LEU A 96 2.22 5.98 5.40
C LEU A 96 2.21 4.49 5.77
N TRP A 97 1.73 3.65 4.85
CA TRP A 97 1.67 2.21 5.03
C TRP A 97 2.94 1.57 4.47
N MET A 98 3.79 1.10 5.40
CA MET A 98 5.13 0.63 5.09
C MET A 98 5.16 -0.89 4.94
N HIS A 99 5.47 -1.34 3.72
CA HIS A 99 5.67 -2.75 3.37
C HIS A 99 7.15 -3.12 3.22
N ASN A 100 8.04 -2.11 3.17
CA ASN A 100 9.47 -2.28 3.01
C ASN A 100 10.23 -1.41 4.00
N THR A 101 11.43 -1.82 4.37
CA THR A 101 12.35 -1.00 5.18
C THR A 101 12.73 0.29 4.45
N LEU A 102 12.89 1.37 5.21
CA LEU A 102 13.33 2.66 4.69
C LEU A 102 14.56 3.11 5.49
N SER A 103 15.72 3.10 4.85
CA SER A 103 16.95 3.74 5.34
C SER A 103 17.01 5.21 4.90
N ILE A 104 17.84 6.02 5.57
CA ILE A 104 18.08 7.43 5.20
C ILE A 104 18.59 7.52 3.78
N ASP A 105 19.56 6.70 3.42
CA ASP A 105 20.16 6.63 2.11
C ASP A 105 19.13 6.30 1.00
N LYS A 106 18.27 5.31 1.26
CA LYS A 106 17.17 4.96 0.36
C LYS A 106 16.15 6.09 0.22
N ALA A 107 15.84 6.80 1.31
CA ALA A 107 14.92 7.94 1.29
C ALA A 107 15.51 9.13 0.51
N PHE A 108 16.81 9.38 0.67
CA PHE A 108 17.54 10.43 -0.07
C PHE A 108 17.57 10.12 -1.57
N ARG A 109 18.08 8.94 -1.96
CA ARG A 109 18.14 8.53 -3.38
C ARG A 109 16.79 8.56 -4.08
N LYS A 110 15.72 8.18 -3.39
CA LYS A 110 14.34 8.20 -3.92
C LYS A 110 13.63 9.54 -3.75
N LYS A 111 14.33 10.58 -3.29
CA LYS A 111 13.78 11.95 -3.07
C LYS A 111 12.53 11.94 -2.17
N LYS A 112 12.49 11.07 -1.15
CA LYS A 112 11.37 10.91 -0.20
C LYS A 112 11.59 11.67 1.10
N LEU A 113 12.83 12.01 1.41
CA LEU A 113 13.26 12.56 2.70
C LEU A 113 12.48 13.83 3.06
N LEU A 114 12.44 14.82 2.16
CA LEU A 114 11.74 16.09 2.39
C LEU A 114 10.23 15.89 2.63
N SER A 115 9.61 14.96 1.91
CA SER A 115 8.18 14.67 2.09
C SER A 115 7.89 14.06 3.46
N ILE A 116 8.82 13.27 4.02
CA ILE A 116 8.68 12.70 5.35
C ILE A 116 8.87 13.78 6.42
N LEU A 117 9.87 14.65 6.27
CA LEU A 117 10.20 15.67 7.27
C LEU A 117 9.18 16.82 7.32
N LYS A 118 8.60 17.20 6.18
CA LYS A 118 7.66 18.32 6.08
C LYS A 118 6.24 17.98 6.54
N ASN A 119 5.84 16.71 6.51
CA ASN A 119 4.47 16.30 6.73
C ASN A 119 4.29 15.59 8.09
N LYS A 120 3.17 15.86 8.76
CA LYS A 120 2.76 15.10 9.94
C LYS A 120 2.24 13.73 9.49
N ILE A 121 3.05 12.69 9.61
CA ILE A 121 2.76 11.34 9.11
C ILE A 121 2.55 10.37 10.27
N THR A 122 1.41 9.67 10.27
CA THR A 122 1.23 8.45 11.04
C THR A 122 1.74 7.29 10.18
N THR A 123 2.68 6.49 10.71
CA THR A 123 3.22 5.37 9.95
C THR A 123 2.67 4.06 10.49
N VAL A 124 2.12 3.26 9.58
CA VAL A 124 1.68 1.89 9.82
C VAL A 124 2.72 0.94 9.23
N PHE A 125 3.31 0.09 10.07
CA PHE A 125 4.24 -0.95 9.68
C PHE A 125 3.53 -2.30 9.64
N VAL A 126 3.80 -3.12 8.64
CA VAL A 126 3.21 -4.46 8.54
C VAL A 126 3.87 -5.49 9.45
N SER A 127 4.96 -5.13 10.15
CA SER A 127 5.59 -5.99 11.14
C SER A 127 6.46 -5.19 12.13
N ASN A 128 6.75 -5.77 13.29
CA ASN A 128 7.71 -5.23 14.25
C ASN A 128 9.11 -5.13 13.64
N TYR A 129 9.49 -6.10 12.82
CA TYR A 129 10.77 -6.08 12.10
C TYR A 129 10.93 -4.78 11.28
N LEU A 130 9.94 -4.42 10.47
CA LEU A 130 9.97 -3.18 9.69
C LEU A 130 10.02 -1.94 10.57
N LYS A 131 9.28 -1.92 11.68
CA LYS A 131 9.27 -0.80 12.63
C LYS A 131 10.66 -0.58 13.25
N VAL A 132 11.32 -1.65 13.66
CA VAL A 132 12.66 -1.58 14.30
C VAL A 132 13.73 -1.24 13.27
N ASN A 133 13.68 -1.82 12.07
CA ASN A 133 14.68 -1.62 11.02
C ASN A 133 14.46 -0.37 10.16
N THR A 134 13.41 0.41 10.44
CA THR A 134 13.25 1.74 9.83
C THR A 134 14.04 2.76 10.65
N SER A 135 14.85 3.57 9.97
CA SER A 135 15.73 4.55 10.63
C SER A 135 14.99 5.43 11.64
N ASN A 136 15.54 5.57 12.83
CA ASN A 136 15.04 6.46 13.88
C ASN A 136 15.19 7.95 13.52
N PHE A 137 15.96 8.28 12.50
CA PHE A 137 16.07 9.64 11.96
C PHE A 137 14.71 10.19 11.47
N PHE A 138 13.80 9.30 11.03
CA PHE A 138 12.48 9.72 10.58
C PHE A 138 11.55 9.98 11.77
N ILE A 139 11.26 11.25 12.00
CA ILE A 139 10.32 11.69 13.04
C ILE A 139 8.90 11.54 12.51
N PHE A 140 8.30 10.39 12.75
CA PHE A 140 6.90 10.17 12.47
C PHE A 140 6.02 10.61 13.66
N ASN A 141 4.87 11.20 13.36
CA ASN A 141 3.92 11.62 14.40
C ASN A 141 3.46 10.44 15.28
N LYS A 142 3.22 9.28 14.66
CA LYS A 142 2.84 8.04 15.34
C LYS A 142 3.35 6.85 14.56
N LYS A 143 3.86 5.82 15.28
CA LYS A 143 4.31 4.55 14.72
C LYS A 143 3.42 3.41 15.24
N VAL A 144 2.68 2.75 14.36
CA VAL A 144 1.77 1.65 14.69
C VAL A 144 2.18 0.39 13.92
N VAL A 145 2.00 -0.78 14.49
CA VAL A 145 2.17 -2.06 13.78
C VAL A 145 0.79 -2.67 13.56
N ILE A 146 0.44 -2.89 12.30
CA ILE A 146 -0.77 -3.60 11.88
C ILE A 146 -0.33 -4.64 10.86
N PRO A 147 -0.35 -5.94 11.20
CA PRO A 147 0.01 -7.01 10.27
C PRO A 147 -0.90 -7.02 9.04
N ASN A 148 -0.36 -7.53 7.94
CA ASN A 148 -1.18 -7.77 6.75
C ASN A 148 -2.26 -8.80 7.07
N PHE A 149 -3.45 -8.58 6.54
CA PHE A 149 -4.55 -9.54 6.65
C PHE A 149 -4.47 -10.60 5.53
N LEU A 150 -5.11 -11.72 5.78
CA LEU A 150 -5.33 -12.75 4.76
C LEU A 150 -6.69 -12.53 4.10
N SER A 151 -6.75 -12.71 2.79
CA SER A 151 -8.03 -12.71 2.08
C SER A 151 -8.91 -13.87 2.58
N ASN A 152 -10.22 -13.63 2.70
CA ASN A 152 -11.20 -14.67 3.07
C ASN A 152 -11.12 -15.92 2.19
N LYS A 153 -10.62 -15.81 0.96
CA LYS A 153 -10.38 -16.94 0.07
C LYS A 153 -9.41 -17.97 0.66
N PHE A 154 -8.43 -17.53 1.47
CA PHE A 154 -7.50 -18.42 2.18
C PHE A 154 -8.10 -19.03 3.45
N LEU A 155 -9.14 -18.39 4.02
CA LEU A 155 -9.77 -18.86 5.27
C LEU A 155 -10.90 -19.88 5.03
N ILE A 156 -11.52 -19.85 3.85
CA ILE A 156 -12.70 -20.69 3.51
C ILE A 156 -12.27 -22.10 3.07
N ASN A 157 -11.08 -22.30 2.58
CA ASN A 157 -10.59 -23.60 2.19
C ASN A 157 -10.20 -24.41 3.45
N LYS A 158 -11.15 -25.18 4.01
CA LYS A 158 -10.82 -26.33 4.86
C LYS A 158 -10.12 -27.37 3.98
N LEU A 159 -8.81 -27.20 3.88
CA LEU A 159 -8.00 -28.05 3.03
C LEU A 159 -7.76 -29.37 3.72
N ASN A 160 -8.50 -30.41 3.36
CA ASN A 160 -8.12 -31.79 3.57
C ASN A 160 -6.98 -32.12 2.59
N PHE A 161 -5.81 -31.55 2.78
CA PHE A 161 -4.64 -31.88 1.99
C PHE A 161 -3.84 -33.00 2.66
N LYS A 162 -3.61 -34.08 1.96
CA LYS A 162 -2.35 -34.81 2.09
C LYS A 162 -1.27 -33.77 1.76
N ARG A 163 -0.45 -33.43 2.75
CA ARG A 163 0.65 -32.49 2.55
C ARG A 163 1.74 -33.18 1.74
N ASP A 164 1.71 -32.99 0.45
CA ASP A 164 2.90 -33.27 -0.35
C ASP A 164 3.94 -32.19 -0.02
N PRO A 165 5.24 -32.52 0.08
CA PRO A 165 6.28 -31.54 0.29
C PRO A 165 6.32 -30.62 -0.93
N VAL A 166 5.74 -29.42 -0.79
CA VAL A 166 5.72 -28.41 -1.85
C VAL A 166 6.64 -27.28 -1.46
N PHE A 167 7.66 -27.01 -2.26
CA PHE A 167 8.49 -25.82 -2.16
C PHE A 167 7.78 -24.66 -2.82
N VAL A 168 7.37 -23.65 -2.04
CA VAL A 168 6.84 -22.38 -2.56
C VAL A 168 7.99 -21.43 -2.79
N TRP A 169 8.26 -21.15 -4.04
CA TRP A 169 9.35 -20.30 -4.47
C TRP A 169 8.92 -18.89 -4.85
N SER A 170 9.70 -17.88 -4.45
CA SER A 170 9.60 -16.51 -4.91
C SER A 170 10.76 -16.16 -5.82
N VAL A 171 10.50 -15.65 -7.03
CA VAL A 171 11.52 -15.23 -8.02
C VAL A 171 12.44 -14.10 -7.54
N GLN A 172 12.23 -13.53 -6.37
CA GLN A 172 13.10 -12.48 -5.82
C GLN A 172 14.26 -13.12 -5.05
N ARG A 173 15.49 -12.90 -5.53
CA ARG A 173 16.75 -13.40 -4.92
C ARG A 173 16.86 -13.11 -3.43
N GLU A 174 16.32 -11.96 -2.98
CA GLU A 174 16.36 -11.49 -1.60
C GLU A 174 15.45 -12.29 -0.65
N LYS A 175 14.76 -13.34 -1.14
CA LYS A 175 13.85 -14.16 -0.35
C LYS A 175 14.41 -15.56 -0.03
N GLY A 176 15.75 -15.68 -0.02
CA GLY A 176 16.43 -16.81 0.60
C GLY A 176 16.56 -18.08 -0.25
N LEU A 177 16.47 -18.03 -1.61
CA LEU A 177 16.69 -19.20 -2.43
C LEU A 177 18.08 -19.82 -2.25
N PRO A 178 19.17 -19.02 -2.28
CA PRO A 178 20.52 -19.59 -2.15
C PRO A 178 20.69 -20.41 -0.89
N GLU A 179 20.02 -20.01 0.21
CA GLU A 179 20.08 -20.68 1.51
C GLU A 179 19.18 -21.92 1.59
N THR A 180 18.20 -22.04 0.66
CA THR A 180 17.24 -23.17 0.68
C THR A 180 17.70 -24.35 -0.19
N ILE A 181 18.63 -24.12 -1.13
CA ILE A 181 19.13 -25.13 -2.08
C ILE A 181 20.46 -25.76 -1.63
N ASN A 182 21.12 -25.20 -0.62
CA ASN A 182 22.27 -25.78 0.07
C ASN A 182 21.77 -26.65 1.23
#